data_35f08878aab26e26b4984416640e9846
#
_entry.id   35f08878aab26e26b4984416640e9846
#
_cell.length_a   1.000
_cell.length_b   1.000
_cell.length_c   1.000
_cell.angle_alpha   90.00
_cell.angle_beta   90.00
_cell.angle_gamma   90.00
#
_symmetry.space_group_name_H-M   'P 1'
#
loop_
_entity.id
_entity.type
_entity.pdbx_description
1 polymer ?
#
loop_
_entity_poly.entity_id
_entity_poly.type
_entity_poly.pdbx_seq_one_letter_code
_entity_poly.pdbx_strand_id
1 'polypeptide(L)'
;MDRKRLPKKVKAGRRFGEGEPQLADEVDRAFHARLAKLTQGLSPPSIVGAYMDWLAHLSMSPGKQLDLLAKLWRQSVRFGMHVLPGASASNKPFIKPLPQDRRFDAPEWQQWPFNLIYQGFLLNQQWWHNATTGVPGVTAHHEQVVTFATRQILDMFSPSNFLPGNPEVLAETVRSGGANLVNGMQNLLQDAMRIAASQPPAGTENFRPGREVAV
;
A
#
# COMPACT_ATOMS: atom_id res chain seq x y z
N MET A 1 -16.27 12.99 -70.58
CA MET A 1 -14.95 13.19 -69.96
C MET A 1 -15.11 14.15 -68.80
N ASP A 2 -15.37 13.59 -67.64
CA ASP A 2 -15.77 14.35 -66.45
C ASP A 2 -14.54 14.48 -65.51
N ARG A 3 -14.03 15.72 -65.36
CA ARG A 3 -12.89 16.01 -64.50
C ARG A 3 -13.36 16.16 -63.05
N LYS A 4 -13.20 15.11 -62.25
CA LYS A 4 -13.34 15.16 -60.78
C LYS A 4 -12.43 16.22 -60.18
N ARG A 5 -13.00 17.32 -59.68
CA ARG A 5 -12.31 18.33 -58.86
C ARG A 5 -11.94 17.74 -57.51
N LEU A 6 -10.65 17.68 -57.21
CA LEU A 6 -10.14 17.32 -55.87
C LEU A 6 -10.54 18.40 -54.85
N PRO A 7 -10.91 18.03 -53.65
CA PRO A 7 -11.25 19.00 -52.61
C PRO A 7 -10.00 19.80 -52.18
N LYS A 8 -10.14 21.13 -52.13
CA LYS A 8 -9.13 22.05 -51.61
C LYS A 8 -8.79 21.68 -50.17
N LYS A 9 -7.52 21.40 -49.87
CA LYS A 9 -7.00 21.32 -48.51
C LYS A 9 -7.31 22.61 -47.78
N VAL A 10 -8.19 22.51 -46.75
CA VAL A 10 -8.42 23.56 -45.78
C VAL A 10 -7.12 23.72 -45.01
N LYS A 11 -6.45 24.87 -45.14
CA LYS A 11 -5.32 25.25 -44.29
C LYS A 11 -5.84 25.32 -42.85
N ALA A 12 -5.36 24.42 -41.99
CA ALA A 12 -5.58 24.50 -40.58
C ALA A 12 -5.08 25.87 -40.10
N GLY A 13 -6.00 26.65 -39.53
CA GLY A 13 -5.69 27.96 -38.97
C GLY A 13 -4.56 27.84 -37.94
N ARG A 14 -3.58 28.71 -38.00
CA ARG A 14 -2.55 28.91 -36.98
C ARG A 14 -3.24 29.07 -35.65
N ARG A 15 -3.00 28.15 -34.75
CA ARG A 15 -3.44 28.29 -33.32
C ARG A 15 -2.56 29.39 -32.72
N PHE A 16 -3.20 30.40 -32.14
CA PHE A 16 -2.54 31.42 -31.33
C PHE A 16 -1.77 30.72 -30.21
N GLY A 17 -0.46 30.96 -30.04
CA GLY A 17 0.33 30.51 -28.90
C GLY A 17 1.51 29.57 -29.18
N GLU A 18 2.14 29.62 -30.36
CA GLU A 18 3.35 28.80 -30.69
C GLU A 18 4.65 29.56 -30.35
N GLY A 19 4.87 29.94 -29.10
CA GLY A 19 6.11 30.62 -28.74
C GLY A 19 6.70 30.26 -27.36
N GLU A 20 5.90 29.85 -26.40
CA GLU A 20 6.39 29.56 -25.05
C GLU A 20 5.89 28.25 -24.38
N PRO A 21 5.22 27.30 -25.07
CA PRO A 21 4.74 26.07 -24.39
C PRO A 21 5.85 25.06 -24.09
N GLN A 22 7.02 25.16 -24.73
CA GLN A 22 8.05 24.12 -24.64
C GLN A 22 8.69 24.03 -23.25
N LEU A 23 8.97 25.17 -22.60
CA LEU A 23 9.58 25.15 -21.27
C LEU A 23 8.60 24.67 -20.19
N ALA A 24 7.35 25.10 -20.25
CA ALA A 24 6.30 24.63 -19.32
C ALA A 24 6.04 23.13 -19.48
N ASP A 25 5.91 22.67 -20.73
CA ASP A 25 5.73 21.24 -21.03
C ASP A 25 6.95 20.39 -20.63
N GLU A 26 8.17 20.94 -20.75
CA GLU A 26 9.38 20.26 -20.29
C GLU A 26 9.45 20.16 -18.77
N VAL A 27 9.10 21.24 -18.08
CA VAL A 27 9.02 21.26 -16.61
C VAL A 27 7.98 20.27 -16.12
N ASP A 28 6.78 20.26 -16.71
CA ASP A 28 5.71 19.34 -16.34
C ASP A 28 6.11 17.89 -16.61
N ARG A 29 6.72 17.60 -17.76
CA ARG A 29 7.23 16.25 -18.08
C ARG A 29 8.30 15.80 -17.09
N ALA A 30 9.25 16.69 -16.76
CA ALA A 30 10.30 16.38 -15.80
C ALA A 30 9.73 16.13 -14.38
N PHE A 31 8.76 16.93 -13.98
CA PHE A 31 8.06 16.76 -12.71
C PHE A 31 7.27 15.44 -12.67
N HIS A 32 6.46 15.17 -13.68
CA HIS A 32 5.70 13.91 -13.77
C HIS A 32 6.61 12.67 -13.83
N ALA A 33 7.75 12.76 -14.54
CA ALA A 33 8.72 11.68 -14.58
C ALA A 33 9.36 11.40 -13.19
N ARG A 34 9.66 12.46 -12.43
CA ARG A 34 10.14 12.31 -11.04
C ARG A 34 9.06 11.75 -10.12
N LEU A 35 7.83 12.27 -10.24
CA LEU A 35 6.68 11.80 -9.47
C LEU A 35 6.40 10.32 -9.76
N ALA A 36 6.40 9.91 -11.04
CA ALA A 36 6.21 8.52 -11.44
C ALA A 36 7.28 7.59 -10.85
N LYS A 37 8.54 8.04 -10.76
CA LYS A 37 9.60 7.28 -10.09
C LYS A 37 9.34 7.13 -8.58
N LEU A 38 8.88 8.19 -7.91
CA LEU A 38 8.58 8.17 -6.48
C LEU A 38 7.34 7.33 -6.15
N THR A 39 6.34 7.35 -7.03
CA THR A 39 5.07 6.63 -6.84
C THR A 39 5.03 5.27 -7.51
N GLN A 40 6.16 4.82 -8.10
CA GLN A 40 6.26 3.55 -8.83
C GLN A 40 5.17 3.39 -9.92
N GLY A 41 4.87 4.48 -10.61
CA GLY A 41 3.87 4.51 -11.69
C GLY A 41 2.42 4.69 -11.23
N LEU A 42 2.15 4.74 -9.93
CA LEU A 42 0.82 5.08 -9.43
C LEU A 42 0.55 6.58 -9.62
N SER A 43 -0.61 6.92 -10.15
CA SER A 43 -1.05 8.31 -10.29
C SER A 43 -1.64 8.84 -8.98
N PRO A 44 -0.99 9.79 -8.28
CA PRO A 44 -1.53 10.35 -7.04
C PRO A 44 -2.91 10.98 -7.21
N PRO A 45 -3.20 11.72 -8.31
CA PRO A 45 -4.56 12.23 -8.56
C PRO A 45 -5.61 11.14 -8.66
N SER A 46 -5.29 9.98 -9.26
CA SER A 46 -6.23 8.86 -9.36
C SER A 46 -6.54 8.24 -8.00
N ILE A 47 -5.53 8.11 -7.15
CA ILE A 47 -5.72 7.62 -5.77
C ILE A 47 -6.58 8.61 -4.98
N VAL A 48 -6.26 9.90 -5.03
CA VAL A 48 -7.04 10.95 -4.35
C VAL A 48 -8.48 10.96 -4.85
N GLY A 49 -8.70 10.88 -6.17
CA GLY A 49 -10.03 10.83 -6.76
C GLY A 49 -10.84 9.63 -6.26
N ALA A 50 -10.24 8.45 -6.21
CA ALA A 50 -10.88 7.24 -5.69
C ALA A 50 -11.24 7.36 -4.20
N TYR A 51 -10.34 7.91 -3.37
CA TYR A 51 -10.62 8.14 -1.95
C TYR A 51 -11.72 9.19 -1.73
N MET A 52 -11.76 10.26 -2.53
CA MET A 52 -12.82 11.27 -2.44
C MET A 52 -14.19 10.71 -2.83
N ASP A 53 -14.24 9.90 -3.89
CA ASP A 53 -15.47 9.20 -4.30
C ASP A 53 -15.96 8.25 -3.19
N TRP A 54 -15.07 7.40 -2.67
CA TRP A 54 -15.38 6.51 -1.56
C TRP A 54 -15.85 7.27 -0.31
N LEU A 55 -15.17 8.33 0.10
CA LEU A 55 -15.50 9.10 1.29
C LEU A 55 -16.87 9.79 1.15
N ALA A 56 -17.14 10.38 -0.01
CA ALA A 56 -18.42 11.01 -0.30
C ALA A 56 -19.58 10.01 -0.21
N HIS A 57 -19.44 8.85 -0.85
CA HIS A 57 -20.48 7.81 -0.81
C HIS A 57 -20.63 7.18 0.57
N LEU A 58 -19.52 6.93 1.29
CA LEU A 58 -19.59 6.45 2.67
C LEU A 58 -20.28 7.44 3.59
N SER A 59 -20.00 8.75 3.45
CA SER A 59 -20.65 9.79 4.26
C SER A 59 -22.16 9.87 4.04
N MET A 60 -22.62 9.52 2.84
CA MET A 60 -24.04 9.47 2.48
C MET A 60 -24.70 8.09 2.71
N SER A 61 -23.98 7.14 3.32
CA SER A 61 -24.44 5.77 3.56
C SER A 61 -24.56 5.46 5.07
N PRO A 62 -25.57 6.00 5.78
CA PRO A 62 -25.70 5.84 7.24
C PRO A 62 -25.85 4.39 7.67
N GLY A 63 -26.50 3.53 6.88
CA GLY A 63 -26.61 2.10 7.15
C GLY A 63 -25.23 1.42 7.17
N LYS A 64 -24.37 1.74 6.20
CA LYS A 64 -22.99 1.24 6.15
C LYS A 64 -22.16 1.73 7.34
N GLN A 65 -22.30 3.00 7.71
CA GLN A 65 -21.61 3.57 8.88
C GLN A 65 -22.02 2.86 10.17
N LEU A 66 -23.33 2.64 10.38
CA LEU A 66 -23.84 1.92 11.56
C LEU A 66 -23.32 0.47 11.60
N ASP A 67 -23.30 -0.23 10.46
CA ASP A 67 -22.74 -1.59 10.38
C ASP A 67 -21.26 -1.61 10.73
N LEU A 68 -20.46 -0.66 10.25
CA LEU A 68 -19.04 -0.52 10.59
C LEU A 68 -18.82 -0.24 12.07
N LEU A 69 -19.61 0.65 12.66
CA LEU A 69 -19.55 0.93 14.11
C LEU A 69 -19.95 -0.29 14.93
N ALA A 70 -21.03 -0.97 14.56
CA ALA A 70 -21.46 -2.18 15.23
C ALA A 70 -20.44 -3.32 15.13
N LYS A 71 -19.78 -3.47 13.98
CA LYS A 71 -18.68 -4.44 13.81
C LYS A 71 -17.49 -4.07 14.70
N LEU A 72 -17.07 -2.81 14.67
CA LEU A 72 -15.97 -2.32 15.50
C LEU A 72 -16.26 -2.61 16.99
N TRP A 73 -17.43 -2.25 17.47
CA TRP A 73 -17.85 -2.48 18.84
C TRP A 73 -17.81 -3.97 19.20
N ARG A 74 -18.49 -4.82 18.41
CA ARG A 74 -18.52 -6.27 18.66
C ARG A 74 -17.12 -6.89 18.67
N GLN A 75 -16.26 -6.50 17.71
CA GLN A 75 -14.89 -7.01 17.63
C GLN A 75 -14.06 -6.55 18.83
N SER A 76 -14.15 -5.26 19.20
CA SER A 76 -13.40 -4.70 20.35
C SER A 76 -13.81 -5.36 21.67
N VAL A 77 -15.10 -5.54 21.91
CA VAL A 77 -15.60 -6.20 23.12
C VAL A 77 -15.16 -7.67 23.17
N ARG A 78 -15.31 -8.41 22.08
CA ARG A 78 -14.89 -9.81 22.01
C ARG A 78 -13.39 -9.99 22.14
N PHE A 79 -12.61 -9.12 21.52
CA PHE A 79 -11.16 -9.13 21.64
C PHE A 79 -10.73 -8.74 23.06
N GLY A 80 -11.32 -7.71 23.65
CA GLY A 80 -11.08 -7.33 25.05
C GLY A 80 -11.37 -8.46 26.03
N MET A 81 -12.47 -9.18 25.83
CA MET A 81 -12.78 -10.36 26.66
C MET A 81 -11.78 -11.51 26.45
N HIS A 82 -11.25 -11.68 25.24
CA HIS A 82 -10.22 -12.69 24.93
C HIS A 82 -8.87 -12.40 25.62
N VAL A 83 -8.58 -11.11 25.87
CA VAL A 83 -7.34 -10.64 26.51
C VAL A 83 -7.38 -10.78 28.02
N LEU A 84 -8.58 -10.85 28.65
CA LEU A 84 -8.71 -10.91 30.09
C LEU A 84 -8.09 -12.20 30.68
N PRO A 85 -7.38 -12.10 31.83
CA PRO A 85 -6.82 -13.25 32.50
C PRO A 85 -7.93 -14.29 32.85
N GLY A 86 -7.72 -15.54 32.44
CA GLY A 86 -8.67 -16.62 32.62
C GLY A 86 -9.58 -16.93 31.44
N ALA A 87 -9.77 -16.02 30.51
CA ALA A 87 -10.47 -16.27 29.23
C ALA A 87 -9.58 -16.98 28.18
N SER A 88 -8.29 -16.90 28.37
CA SER A 88 -7.24 -17.39 27.45
C SER A 88 -6.88 -18.88 27.62
N ALA A 89 -7.77 -19.69 28.23
CA ALA A 89 -7.58 -21.16 28.31
C ALA A 89 -7.63 -21.83 26.90
N SER A 90 -8.03 -21.11 25.87
CA SER A 90 -8.00 -21.56 24.48
C SER A 90 -6.76 -21.00 23.79
N ASN A 91 -5.77 -21.85 23.54
CA ASN A 91 -4.59 -21.56 22.72
C ASN A 91 -4.94 -21.26 21.24
N LYS A 92 -6.21 -20.92 20.94
CA LYS A 92 -6.69 -20.64 19.60
C LYS A 92 -6.62 -19.14 19.33
N PRO A 93 -6.04 -18.73 18.20
CA PRO A 93 -6.03 -17.32 17.83
C PRO A 93 -7.46 -16.81 17.64
N PHE A 94 -7.72 -15.58 18.09
CA PHE A 94 -9.01 -14.92 17.95
C PHE A 94 -9.36 -14.67 16.47
N ILE A 95 -8.35 -14.28 15.68
CA ILE A 95 -8.43 -14.12 14.23
C ILE A 95 -7.25 -14.82 13.59
N LYS A 96 -7.50 -15.54 12.49
CA LYS A 96 -6.45 -16.19 11.71
C LYS A 96 -5.99 -15.28 10.58
N PRO A 97 -4.67 -15.20 10.30
CA PRO A 97 -4.16 -14.59 9.09
C PRO A 97 -4.76 -15.22 7.84
N LEU A 98 -4.72 -14.50 6.71
CA LEU A 98 -5.05 -15.09 5.41
C LEU A 98 -4.05 -16.22 5.09
N PRO A 99 -4.44 -17.27 4.35
CA PRO A 99 -3.57 -18.44 4.08
C PRO A 99 -2.23 -18.07 3.42
N GLN A 100 -2.18 -16.97 2.68
CA GLN A 100 -0.97 -16.45 2.03
C GLN A 100 -0.13 -15.55 2.94
N ASP A 101 -0.66 -15.10 4.08
CA ASP A 101 0.02 -14.21 5.02
C ASP A 101 0.81 -15.02 6.05
N ARG A 102 2.09 -15.20 5.80
CA ARG A 102 3.00 -15.96 6.65
C ARG A 102 3.79 -15.12 7.66
N ARG A 103 3.49 -13.82 7.76
CA ARG A 103 4.25 -12.90 8.62
C ARG A 103 4.22 -13.27 10.10
N PHE A 104 3.20 -14.02 10.53
CA PHE A 104 2.93 -14.33 11.93
C PHE A 104 2.93 -15.84 12.22
N ASP A 105 3.57 -16.65 11.34
CA ASP A 105 3.59 -18.10 11.46
C ASP A 105 4.61 -18.60 12.51
N ALA A 106 5.67 -17.84 12.77
CA ALA A 106 6.70 -18.24 13.71
C ALA A 106 6.16 -18.37 15.15
N PRO A 107 6.66 -19.33 15.93
CA PRO A 107 6.15 -19.60 17.27
C PRO A 107 6.30 -18.43 18.25
N GLU A 108 7.24 -17.54 18.01
CA GLU A 108 7.48 -16.32 18.80
C GLU A 108 6.26 -15.38 18.76
N TRP A 109 5.53 -15.34 17.67
CA TRP A 109 4.31 -14.56 17.55
C TRP A 109 3.16 -15.10 18.40
N GLN A 110 3.21 -16.36 18.81
CA GLN A 110 2.16 -16.94 19.66
C GLN A 110 2.36 -16.61 21.14
N GLN A 111 3.49 -15.99 21.51
CA GLN A 111 3.80 -15.61 22.88
C GLN A 111 3.22 -14.24 23.23
N TRP A 112 2.85 -14.07 24.49
CA TRP A 112 2.45 -12.77 25.01
C TRP A 112 3.65 -11.79 25.04
N PRO A 113 3.51 -10.52 24.65
CA PRO A 113 2.32 -9.82 24.21
C PRO A 113 2.11 -9.87 22.67
N PHE A 114 2.99 -10.51 21.90
CA PHE A 114 3.03 -10.47 20.43
C PHE A 114 1.78 -11.11 19.81
N ASN A 115 1.23 -12.14 20.44
CA ASN A 115 -0.03 -12.74 20.01
C ASN A 115 -1.19 -11.74 20.01
N LEU A 116 -1.22 -10.80 20.94
CA LEU A 116 -2.25 -9.76 20.99
C LEU A 116 -1.97 -8.64 19.97
N ILE A 117 -0.70 -8.28 19.79
CA ILE A 117 -0.27 -7.23 18.86
C ILE A 117 -0.66 -7.61 17.43
N TYR A 118 -0.27 -8.82 16.95
CA TYR A 118 -0.60 -9.19 15.58
C TYR A 118 -2.09 -9.43 15.38
N GLN A 119 -2.80 -9.99 16.36
CA GLN A 119 -4.25 -10.20 16.25
C GLN A 119 -5.01 -8.88 16.22
N GLY A 120 -4.61 -7.89 17.04
CA GLY A 120 -5.14 -6.53 16.97
C GLY A 120 -4.90 -5.88 15.60
N PHE A 121 -3.72 -6.07 15.04
CA PHE A 121 -3.40 -5.63 13.69
C PHE A 121 -4.30 -6.28 12.62
N LEU A 122 -4.50 -7.59 12.67
CA LEU A 122 -5.38 -8.32 11.75
C LEU A 122 -6.84 -7.87 11.86
N LEU A 123 -7.32 -7.60 13.09
CA LEU A 123 -8.66 -7.03 13.30
C LEU A 123 -8.81 -5.66 12.67
N ASN A 124 -7.78 -4.81 12.80
CA ASN A 124 -7.75 -3.50 12.16
C ASN A 124 -7.77 -3.62 10.63
N GLN A 125 -6.98 -4.54 10.05
CA GLN A 125 -7.02 -4.81 8.61
C GLN A 125 -8.39 -5.30 8.15
N GLN A 126 -9.03 -6.19 8.90
CA GLN A 126 -10.37 -6.69 8.59
C GLN A 126 -11.42 -5.57 8.64
N TRP A 127 -11.31 -4.67 9.63
CA TRP A 127 -12.22 -3.54 9.74
C TRP A 127 -12.08 -2.59 8.55
N TRP A 128 -10.86 -2.24 8.18
CA TRP A 128 -10.60 -1.40 7.03
C TRP A 128 -11.05 -2.04 5.72
N HIS A 129 -10.85 -3.35 5.55
CA HIS A 129 -11.39 -4.05 4.39
C HIS A 129 -12.91 -3.90 4.30
N ASN A 130 -13.62 -4.07 5.42
CA ASN A 130 -15.07 -3.83 5.45
C ASN A 130 -15.44 -2.37 5.19
N ALA A 131 -14.62 -1.41 5.60
CA ALA A 131 -14.89 0.01 5.40
C ALA A 131 -14.69 0.44 3.93
N THR A 132 -13.73 -0.19 3.24
CA THR A 132 -13.39 0.16 1.85
C THR A 132 -14.15 -0.66 0.80
N THR A 133 -14.86 -1.72 1.18
CA THR A 133 -15.62 -2.59 0.27
C THR A 133 -17.12 -2.47 0.47
N GLY A 134 -17.89 -2.66 -0.61
CA GLY A 134 -19.35 -2.70 -0.56
C GLY A 134 -19.99 -1.40 -0.07
N VAL A 135 -19.42 -0.25 -0.37
CA VAL A 135 -20.02 1.07 -0.13
C VAL A 135 -20.95 1.41 -1.30
N PRO A 136 -22.27 1.60 -1.06
CA PRO A 136 -23.22 1.87 -2.12
C PRO A 136 -22.85 3.15 -2.90
N GLY A 137 -22.85 3.06 -4.24
CA GLY A 137 -22.57 4.17 -5.14
C GLY A 137 -21.10 4.29 -5.59
N VAL A 138 -20.15 3.71 -4.87
CA VAL A 138 -18.74 3.68 -5.28
C VAL A 138 -18.57 2.76 -6.50
N THR A 139 -17.83 3.23 -7.50
CA THR A 139 -17.53 2.42 -8.68
C THR A 139 -16.60 1.25 -8.33
N ALA A 140 -16.72 0.11 -9.03
CA ALA A 140 -15.88 -1.06 -8.79
C ALA A 140 -14.37 -0.73 -8.92
N HIS A 141 -14.02 0.15 -9.85
CA HIS A 141 -12.63 0.61 -10.03
C HIS A 141 -12.14 1.38 -8.80
N HIS A 142 -12.90 2.36 -8.32
CA HIS A 142 -12.51 3.14 -7.14
C HIS A 142 -12.47 2.27 -5.88
N GLU A 143 -13.41 1.34 -5.71
CA GLU A 143 -13.38 0.36 -4.61
C GLU A 143 -12.08 -0.45 -4.62
N GLN A 144 -11.65 -0.96 -5.78
CA GLN A 144 -10.40 -1.70 -5.91
C GLN A 144 -9.19 -0.83 -5.57
N VAL A 145 -9.12 0.41 -6.08
CA VAL A 145 -8.02 1.35 -5.82
C VAL A 145 -7.94 1.66 -4.33
N VAL A 146 -9.06 2.03 -3.70
CA VAL A 146 -9.10 2.39 -2.27
C VAL A 146 -8.76 1.18 -1.39
N THR A 147 -9.33 0.02 -1.68
CA THR A 147 -9.08 -1.21 -0.92
C THR A 147 -7.62 -1.62 -1.02
N PHE A 148 -7.05 -1.60 -2.23
CA PHE A 148 -5.65 -1.93 -2.45
C PHE A 148 -4.72 -0.94 -1.75
N ALA A 149 -4.90 0.37 -1.98
CA ALA A 149 -4.05 1.40 -1.38
C ALA A 149 -4.13 1.39 0.16
N THR A 150 -5.34 1.25 0.72
CA THR A 150 -5.53 1.13 2.16
C THR A 150 -4.80 -0.11 2.71
N ARG A 151 -4.89 -1.25 2.01
CA ARG A 151 -4.17 -2.47 2.42
C ARG A 151 -2.66 -2.26 2.42
N GLN A 152 -2.09 -1.61 1.39
CA GLN A 152 -0.66 -1.31 1.34
C GLN A 152 -0.23 -0.40 2.49
N ILE A 153 -1.02 0.64 2.78
CA ILE A 153 -0.74 1.54 3.92
C ILE A 153 -0.75 0.76 5.24
N LEU A 154 -1.75 -0.08 5.47
CA LEU A 154 -1.83 -0.89 6.69
C LEU A 154 -0.65 -1.87 6.78
N ASP A 155 -0.26 -2.49 5.67
CA ASP A 155 0.88 -3.42 5.64
C ASP A 155 2.21 -2.72 5.95
N MET A 156 2.37 -1.44 5.61
CA MET A 156 3.54 -0.64 6.04
C MET A 156 3.60 -0.50 7.58
N PHE A 157 2.45 -0.46 8.24
CA PHE A 157 2.34 -0.38 9.71
C PHE A 157 2.19 -1.75 10.38
N SER A 158 2.49 -2.84 9.65
CA SER A 158 2.50 -4.18 10.25
C SER A 158 3.51 -4.24 11.42
N PRO A 159 3.15 -4.85 12.55
CA PRO A 159 4.08 -5.02 13.67
C PRO A 159 5.36 -5.78 13.27
N SER A 160 5.30 -6.61 12.23
CA SER A 160 6.48 -7.30 11.68
C SER A 160 7.53 -6.36 11.10
N ASN A 161 7.18 -5.12 10.77
CA ASN A 161 8.10 -4.14 10.18
C ASN A 161 8.85 -3.30 11.23
N PHE A 162 8.51 -3.43 12.51
CA PHE A 162 9.08 -2.60 13.57
C PHE A 162 9.85 -3.47 14.57
N LEU A 163 11.08 -3.08 14.89
CA LEU A 163 11.95 -3.81 15.81
C LEU A 163 11.24 -4.18 17.14
N PRO A 164 10.59 -3.26 17.88
CA PRO A 164 9.94 -3.61 19.15
C PRO A 164 8.68 -4.45 18.97
N GLY A 165 8.10 -4.47 17.78
CA GLY A 165 6.89 -5.23 17.45
C GLY A 165 7.15 -6.61 16.87
N ASN A 166 8.39 -6.91 16.48
CA ASN A 166 8.74 -8.15 15.79
C ASN A 166 9.54 -9.09 16.72
N PRO A 167 8.91 -10.14 17.26
CA PRO A 167 9.56 -11.06 18.19
C PRO A 167 10.70 -11.88 17.55
N GLU A 168 10.61 -12.18 16.26
CA GLU A 168 11.67 -12.90 15.54
C GLU A 168 12.95 -12.07 15.46
N VAL A 169 12.80 -10.77 15.12
CA VAL A 169 13.94 -9.83 15.08
C VAL A 169 14.49 -9.60 16.48
N LEU A 170 13.66 -9.51 17.50
CA LEU A 170 14.10 -9.38 18.89
C LEU A 170 14.88 -10.61 19.35
N ALA A 171 14.37 -11.81 19.07
CA ALA A 171 15.08 -13.06 19.40
C ALA A 171 16.43 -13.15 18.68
N GLU A 172 16.48 -12.82 17.39
CA GLU A 172 17.73 -12.78 16.63
C GLU A 172 18.69 -11.72 17.14
N THR A 173 18.19 -10.55 17.56
CA THR A 173 19.02 -9.49 18.13
C THR A 173 19.70 -9.95 19.43
N VAL A 174 18.97 -10.64 20.28
CA VAL A 174 19.54 -11.23 21.50
C VAL A 174 20.56 -12.33 21.15
N ARG A 175 20.21 -13.23 20.23
CA ARG A 175 21.06 -14.35 19.81
C ARG A 175 22.37 -13.90 19.20
N SER A 176 22.32 -12.84 18.36
CA SER A 176 23.50 -12.31 17.65
C SER A 176 24.27 -11.24 18.42
N GLY A 177 23.83 -10.88 19.64
CA GLY A 177 24.40 -9.75 20.39
C GLY A 177 24.24 -8.41 19.65
N GLY A 178 23.21 -8.26 18.82
CA GLY A 178 22.94 -7.05 18.05
C GLY A 178 23.63 -6.99 16.67
N ALA A 179 24.39 -8.01 16.29
CA ALA A 179 25.11 -8.01 15.00
C ALA A 179 24.15 -7.92 13.78
N ASN A 180 22.96 -8.50 13.88
CA ASN A 180 21.92 -8.37 12.86
C ASN A 180 21.54 -6.91 12.57
N LEU A 181 21.47 -6.05 13.60
CA LEU A 181 21.13 -4.63 13.45
C LEU A 181 22.28 -3.85 12.78
N VAL A 182 23.53 -4.16 13.15
CA VAL A 182 24.72 -3.56 12.53
C VAL A 182 24.78 -3.92 11.05
N ASN A 183 24.61 -5.20 10.71
CA ASN A 183 24.60 -5.68 9.34
C ASN A 183 23.43 -5.06 8.55
N GLY A 184 22.24 -4.97 9.15
CA GLY A 184 21.09 -4.33 8.52
C GLY A 184 21.33 -2.84 8.23
N MET A 185 21.96 -2.11 9.15
CA MET A 185 22.33 -0.71 8.94
C MET A 185 23.36 -0.56 7.82
N GLN A 186 24.38 -1.43 7.78
CA GLN A 186 25.38 -1.41 6.70
C GLN A 186 24.73 -1.65 5.33
N ASN A 187 23.83 -2.64 5.23
CA ASN A 187 23.09 -2.91 3.99
C ASN A 187 22.24 -1.70 3.58
N LEU A 188 21.51 -1.09 4.52
CA LEU A 188 20.71 0.11 4.25
C LEU A 188 21.56 1.26 3.70
N LEU A 189 22.72 1.53 4.33
CA LEU A 189 23.64 2.57 3.87
C LEU A 189 24.22 2.27 2.49
N GLN A 190 24.58 1.01 2.24
CA GLN A 190 25.08 0.58 0.94
C GLN A 190 24.01 0.76 -0.14
N ASP A 191 22.78 0.34 0.10
CA ASP A 191 21.68 0.50 -0.85
C ASP A 191 21.35 1.98 -1.09
N ALA A 192 21.35 2.81 -0.04
CA ALA A 192 21.14 4.24 -0.18
C ALA A 192 22.22 4.91 -1.05
N MET A 193 23.50 4.55 -0.86
CA MET A 193 24.60 5.05 -1.69
C MET A 193 24.48 4.59 -3.14
N ARG A 194 24.09 3.32 -3.38
CA ARG A 194 23.89 2.78 -4.73
C ARG A 194 22.73 3.47 -5.44
N ILE A 195 21.61 3.70 -4.75
CA ILE A 195 20.46 4.44 -5.27
C ILE A 195 20.85 5.89 -5.64
N ALA A 196 21.61 6.56 -4.77
CA ALA A 196 22.11 7.92 -5.03
C ALA A 196 23.03 7.95 -6.27
N ALA A 197 23.83 6.90 -6.49
CA ALA A 197 24.67 6.72 -7.66
C ALA A 197 23.91 6.17 -8.89
N SER A 198 22.59 6.05 -8.85
CA SER A 198 21.76 5.43 -9.91
C SER A 198 22.18 4.00 -10.26
N GLN A 199 22.68 3.27 -9.28
CA GLN A 199 23.02 1.85 -9.40
C GLN A 199 21.89 0.98 -8.83
N PRO A 200 21.73 -0.25 -9.32
CA PRO A 200 20.74 -1.19 -8.76
C PRO A 200 21.13 -1.57 -7.32
N PRO A 201 20.15 -1.91 -6.46
CA PRO A 201 20.43 -2.40 -5.10
C PRO A 201 21.38 -3.60 -5.10
N ALA A 202 22.09 -3.80 -3.99
CA ALA A 202 23.03 -4.90 -3.86
C ALA A 202 22.33 -6.26 -4.06
N GLY A 203 22.95 -7.14 -4.86
CA GLY A 203 22.39 -8.46 -5.18
C GLY A 203 21.38 -8.48 -6.32
N THR A 204 21.03 -7.31 -6.88
CA THR A 204 20.10 -7.21 -8.03
C THR A 204 20.80 -6.84 -9.34
N GLU A 205 22.11 -6.82 -9.36
CA GLU A 205 22.93 -6.36 -10.49
C GLU A 205 22.70 -7.16 -11.79
N ASN A 206 22.34 -8.42 -11.63
CA ASN A 206 22.11 -9.34 -12.75
C ASN A 206 20.69 -9.27 -13.33
N PHE A 207 19.77 -8.55 -12.65
CA PHE A 207 18.38 -8.42 -13.08
C PHE A 207 18.21 -7.19 -13.95
N ARG A 208 17.80 -7.40 -15.20
CA ARG A 208 17.54 -6.31 -16.17
C ARG A 208 16.06 -6.26 -16.52
N PRO A 209 15.42 -5.07 -16.42
CA PRO A 209 14.06 -4.89 -16.90
C PRO A 209 13.92 -5.32 -18.36
N GLY A 210 12.87 -6.06 -18.69
CA GLY A 210 12.60 -6.58 -20.01
C GLY A 210 13.40 -7.82 -20.42
N ARG A 211 14.24 -8.37 -19.54
CA ARG A 211 15.02 -9.60 -19.76
C ARG A 211 14.71 -10.66 -18.72
N GLU A 212 15.18 -10.45 -17.49
CA GLU A 212 14.94 -11.32 -16.34
C GLU A 212 13.74 -10.89 -15.51
N VAL A 213 13.30 -9.62 -15.66
CA VAL A 213 12.13 -9.06 -14.98
C VAL A 213 11.14 -8.59 -16.03
N ALA A 214 9.88 -9.03 -15.92
CA ALA A 214 8.78 -8.57 -16.76
C ALA A 214 8.53 -7.06 -16.52
N VAL A 215 8.28 -6.32 -17.59
CA VAL A 215 7.98 -4.88 -17.59
C VAL A 215 6.53 -4.70 -18.00
#